data_77a38b8451d143bed50764fea6f65beb
#
_entry.id   77a38b8451d143bed50764fea6f65beb
#
_cell.length_a   1.000
_cell.length_b   1.000
_cell.length_c   1.000
_cell.angle_alpha   90.00
_cell.angle_beta   90.00
_cell.angle_gamma   90.00
#
_symmetry.space_group_name_H-M   'P 1'
#
loop_
_entity.id
_entity.type
_entity.pdbx_description
1 polymer ?
#
loop_
_entity_poly.entity_id
_entity_poly.type
_entity_poly.pdbx_seq_one_letter_code
_entity_poly.pdbx_strand_id
1 'polypeptide(L)'
;MSRIPRSQEHLKAGFTAEAASAARFRAYAGRAQRDGLPNLARRWLRLATEKDALAIALLQAAGQVRGTDADLGTALSEERYENDILYPKMIRDVDEETADVFLRVVTAQKEHLRNLESLRQETNSAQGDVALPPEVDRGGAPSAPES
;
A
#
# COMPACT_ATOMS: atom_id res chain seq x y z
N MET A 1 -32.82 -0.42 -25.45
CA MET A 1 -32.54 -0.69 -24.03
C MET A 1 -31.30 0.08 -23.58
N SER A 2 -31.45 0.93 -22.61
CA SER A 2 -30.28 1.60 -22.00
C SER A 2 -29.48 0.58 -21.19
N ARG A 3 -28.17 0.53 -21.42
CA ARG A 3 -27.26 -0.29 -20.61
C ARG A 3 -27.18 0.28 -19.22
N ILE A 4 -27.27 -0.59 -18.20
CA ILE A 4 -26.97 -0.20 -16.84
C ILE A 4 -25.46 0.11 -16.77
N PRO A 5 -25.04 1.31 -16.35
CA PRO A 5 -23.63 1.60 -16.24
C PRO A 5 -22.94 0.70 -15.22
N ARG A 6 -21.79 0.17 -15.62
CA ARG A 6 -20.92 -0.64 -14.73
C ARG A 6 -19.81 0.23 -14.13
N SER A 7 -20.15 1.47 -13.79
CA SER A 7 -19.20 2.49 -13.37
C SER A 7 -18.39 2.08 -12.15
N GLN A 8 -19.03 1.55 -11.11
CA GLN A 8 -18.33 1.11 -9.89
C GLN A 8 -17.34 -0.02 -10.16
N GLU A 9 -17.75 -0.99 -10.96
CA GLU A 9 -16.89 -2.10 -11.34
C GLU A 9 -15.66 -1.62 -12.13
N HIS A 10 -15.87 -0.73 -13.09
CA HIS A 10 -14.77 -0.19 -13.91
C HIS A 10 -13.83 0.74 -13.13
N LEU A 11 -14.36 1.56 -12.23
CA LEU A 11 -13.54 2.41 -11.37
C LEU A 11 -12.64 1.58 -10.43
N LYS A 12 -13.19 0.52 -9.84
CA LYS A 12 -12.41 -0.39 -9.00
C LYS A 12 -11.34 -1.15 -9.78
N ALA A 13 -11.68 -1.64 -10.97
CA ALA A 13 -10.72 -2.31 -11.84
C ALA A 13 -9.60 -1.36 -12.29
N GLY A 14 -9.95 -0.13 -12.66
CA GLY A 14 -8.99 0.92 -13.01
C GLY A 14 -8.06 1.26 -11.84
N PHE A 15 -8.60 1.43 -10.65
CA PHE A 15 -7.80 1.63 -9.43
C PHE A 15 -6.78 0.51 -9.25
N THR A 16 -7.20 -0.74 -9.32
CA THR A 16 -6.32 -1.89 -9.15
C THR A 16 -5.22 -1.91 -10.22
N ALA A 17 -5.57 -1.62 -11.48
CA ALA A 17 -4.61 -1.59 -12.58
C ALA A 17 -3.54 -0.50 -12.37
N GLU A 18 -3.94 0.71 -12.02
CA GLU A 18 -3.01 1.83 -11.81
C GLU A 18 -2.15 1.65 -10.57
N ALA A 19 -2.73 1.18 -9.46
CA ALA A 19 -2.00 0.90 -8.23
C ALA A 19 -0.95 -0.21 -8.43
N ALA A 20 -1.31 -1.28 -9.14
CA ALA A 20 -0.38 -2.35 -9.47
C ALA A 20 0.76 -1.86 -10.38
N SER A 21 0.45 -1.02 -11.38
CA SER A 21 1.46 -0.41 -12.26
C SER A 21 2.43 0.47 -11.47
N ALA A 22 1.94 1.26 -10.52
CA ALA A 22 2.80 2.09 -9.67
C ALA A 22 3.81 1.24 -8.90
N ALA A 23 3.38 0.15 -8.29
CA ALA A 23 4.26 -0.77 -7.57
C ALA A 23 5.28 -1.44 -8.51
N ARG A 24 4.85 -1.88 -9.71
CA ARG A 24 5.75 -2.45 -10.72
C ARG A 24 6.83 -1.45 -11.13
N PHE A 25 6.46 -0.20 -11.38
CA PHE A 25 7.42 0.83 -11.81
C PHE A 25 8.44 1.14 -10.73
N ARG A 26 8.04 1.10 -9.46
CA ARG A 26 9.00 1.20 -8.34
C ARG A 26 9.96 0.01 -8.29
N ALA A 27 9.49 -1.18 -8.56
CA ALA A 27 10.33 -2.38 -8.65
C ALA A 27 11.32 -2.28 -9.83
N TYR A 28 10.86 -1.78 -10.98
CA TYR A 28 11.70 -1.55 -12.15
C TYR A 28 12.75 -0.46 -11.89
N ALA A 29 12.40 0.57 -11.14
CA ALA A 29 13.35 1.60 -10.71
C ALA A 29 14.48 0.99 -9.86
N GLY A 30 14.13 0.12 -8.91
CA GLY A 30 15.11 -0.60 -8.10
C GLY A 30 16.05 -1.46 -8.95
N ARG A 31 15.52 -2.13 -9.96
CA ARG A 31 16.34 -2.90 -10.92
C ARG A 31 17.27 -2.02 -11.74
N ALA A 32 16.75 -0.92 -12.29
CA ALA A 32 17.54 0.04 -13.04
C ALA A 32 18.69 0.60 -12.19
N GLN A 33 18.43 0.88 -10.92
CA GLN A 33 19.47 1.34 -9.99
C GLN A 33 20.58 0.30 -9.82
N ARG A 34 20.23 -0.97 -9.64
CA ARG A 34 21.21 -2.07 -9.55
C ARG A 34 22.00 -2.27 -10.84
N ASP A 35 21.39 -1.97 -11.97
CA ASP A 35 22.04 -2.07 -13.29
C ASP A 35 22.91 -0.83 -13.63
N GLY A 36 23.04 0.12 -12.70
CA GLY A 36 23.85 1.32 -12.91
C GLY A 36 23.20 2.36 -13.82
N LEU A 37 21.84 2.38 -13.88
CA LEU A 37 21.06 3.26 -14.71
C LEU A 37 20.21 4.23 -13.86
N PRO A 38 20.84 5.18 -13.11
CA PRO A 38 20.14 6.02 -12.16
C PRO A 38 19.12 6.97 -12.82
N ASN A 39 19.37 7.42 -14.03
CA ASN A 39 18.42 8.30 -14.75
C ASN A 39 17.18 7.52 -15.18
N LEU A 40 17.34 6.30 -15.64
CA LEU A 40 16.20 5.42 -15.95
C LEU A 40 15.39 5.13 -14.67
N ALA A 41 16.06 4.86 -13.55
CA ALA A 41 15.41 4.67 -12.27
C ALA A 41 14.55 5.86 -11.86
N ARG A 42 15.06 7.08 -12.00
CA ARG A 42 14.31 8.31 -11.72
C ARG A 42 13.10 8.47 -12.63
N ARG A 43 13.21 8.11 -13.88
CA ARG A 43 12.09 8.17 -14.84
C ARG A 43 11.01 7.15 -14.49
N TRP A 44 11.38 5.93 -14.05
CA TRP A 44 10.44 4.96 -13.53
C TRP A 44 9.71 5.47 -12.28
N LEU A 45 10.41 6.09 -11.34
CA LEU A 45 9.80 6.65 -10.12
C LEU A 45 8.83 7.78 -10.43
N ARG A 46 9.15 8.62 -11.41
CA ARG A 46 8.25 9.67 -11.86
C ARG A 46 6.95 9.10 -12.44
N LEU A 47 7.05 8.10 -13.30
CA LEU A 47 5.88 7.40 -13.84
C LEU A 47 5.06 6.72 -12.74
N ALA A 48 5.72 6.12 -11.74
CA ALA A 48 5.05 5.53 -10.59
C ALA A 48 4.23 6.57 -9.80
N THR A 49 4.77 7.76 -9.58
CA THR A 49 4.08 8.86 -8.92
C THR A 49 2.85 9.32 -9.71
N GLU A 50 2.94 9.39 -11.03
CA GLU A 50 1.80 9.69 -11.90
C GLU A 50 0.72 8.60 -11.83
N LYS A 51 1.13 7.33 -11.78
CA LYS A 51 0.22 6.19 -11.61
C LYS A 51 -0.50 6.21 -10.26
N ASP A 52 0.17 6.55 -9.19
CA ASP A 52 -0.45 6.74 -7.88
C ASP A 52 -1.55 7.81 -7.91
N ALA A 53 -1.28 8.94 -8.54
CA ALA A 53 -2.26 10.03 -8.66
C ALA A 53 -3.51 9.57 -9.43
N LEU A 54 -3.34 8.80 -10.49
CA LEU A 54 -4.46 8.23 -11.26
C LEU A 54 -5.25 7.20 -10.43
N ALA A 55 -4.57 6.33 -9.69
CA ALA A 55 -5.19 5.36 -8.81
C ALA A 55 -6.05 6.06 -7.73
N ILE A 56 -5.50 7.08 -7.09
CA ILE A 56 -6.21 7.87 -6.07
C ILE A 56 -7.44 8.55 -6.67
N ALA A 57 -7.33 9.15 -7.86
CA ALA A 57 -8.46 9.77 -8.54
C ALA A 57 -9.59 8.77 -8.83
N LEU A 58 -9.26 7.56 -9.27
CA LEU A 58 -10.23 6.49 -9.51
C LEU A 58 -10.88 6.00 -8.21
N LEU A 59 -10.12 5.87 -7.15
CA LEU A 59 -10.61 5.48 -5.83
C LEU A 59 -11.60 6.53 -5.28
N GLN A 60 -11.27 7.80 -5.39
CA GLN A 60 -12.13 8.91 -4.98
C GLN A 60 -13.40 8.96 -5.83
N ALA A 61 -13.30 8.81 -7.14
CA ALA A 61 -14.45 8.76 -8.05
C ALA A 61 -15.39 7.59 -7.72
N ALA A 62 -14.85 6.47 -7.24
CA ALA A 62 -15.63 5.32 -6.77
C ALA A 62 -16.29 5.54 -5.40
N GLY A 63 -16.07 6.69 -4.74
CA GLY A 63 -16.60 7.00 -3.43
C GLY A 63 -16.02 6.15 -2.30
N GLN A 64 -14.76 5.67 -2.46
CA GLN A 64 -14.10 4.78 -1.51
C GLN A 64 -13.24 5.53 -0.48
N VAL A 65 -13.10 6.83 -0.61
CA VAL A 65 -12.53 7.70 0.43
C VAL A 65 -13.69 8.48 1.04
N ARG A 66 -14.12 8.11 2.24
CA ARG A 66 -15.41 8.56 2.80
C ARG A 66 -15.25 9.49 4.00
N GLY A 67 -14.37 9.15 4.92
CA GLY A 67 -14.10 9.89 6.14
C GLY A 67 -13.16 9.08 7.00
N THR A 68 -12.44 9.74 7.89
CA THR A 68 -11.35 9.12 8.66
C THR A 68 -11.77 7.86 9.41
N ASP A 69 -12.88 7.91 10.13
CA ASP A 69 -13.35 6.73 10.89
C ASP A 69 -13.80 5.58 9.97
N ALA A 70 -14.56 5.90 8.93
CA ALA A 70 -15.00 4.91 7.94
C ALA A 70 -13.81 4.28 7.20
N ASP A 71 -12.81 5.07 6.84
CA ASP A 71 -11.63 4.60 6.13
C ASP A 71 -10.75 3.71 7.02
N LEU A 72 -10.57 4.05 8.29
CA LEU A 72 -9.91 3.18 9.28
C LEU A 72 -10.66 1.85 9.45
N GLY A 73 -11.97 1.89 9.53
CA GLY A 73 -12.80 0.68 9.60
C GLY A 73 -12.65 -0.22 8.38
N THR A 74 -12.64 0.37 7.18
CA THR A 74 -12.42 -0.36 5.93
C THR A 74 -11.03 -0.98 5.87
N ALA A 75 -9.98 -0.23 6.20
CA ALA A 75 -8.61 -0.73 6.23
C ALA A 75 -8.47 -1.92 7.19
N LEU A 76 -9.04 -1.81 8.39
CA LEU A 76 -9.04 -2.91 9.36
C LEU A 76 -9.76 -4.16 8.83
N SER A 77 -10.92 -3.99 8.22
CA SER A 77 -11.70 -5.11 7.67
C SER A 77 -10.97 -5.81 6.53
N GLU A 78 -10.34 -5.07 5.64
CA GLU A 78 -9.58 -5.60 4.52
C GLU A 78 -8.35 -6.36 5.00
N GLU A 79 -7.57 -5.80 5.90
CA GLU A 79 -6.38 -6.45 6.47
C GLU A 79 -6.74 -7.72 7.25
N ARG A 80 -7.81 -7.71 8.01
CA ARG A 80 -8.29 -8.92 8.72
C ARG A 80 -8.71 -10.02 7.76
N TYR A 81 -9.47 -9.68 6.73
CA TYR A 81 -9.86 -10.64 5.70
C TYR A 81 -8.64 -11.26 5.02
N GLU A 82 -7.68 -10.44 4.61
CA GLU A 82 -6.47 -10.90 3.95
C GLU A 82 -5.66 -11.83 4.86
N ASN A 83 -5.48 -11.45 6.13
CA ASN A 83 -4.68 -12.23 7.09
C ASN A 83 -5.35 -13.50 7.57
N ASP A 84 -6.66 -13.46 7.80
CA ASP A 84 -7.37 -14.57 8.44
C ASP A 84 -7.94 -15.57 7.42
N ILE A 85 -8.24 -15.11 6.21
CA ILE A 85 -8.94 -15.90 5.21
C ILE A 85 -8.15 -16.03 3.90
N LEU A 86 -7.80 -14.93 3.26
CA LEU A 86 -7.24 -14.93 1.92
C LEU A 86 -5.86 -15.59 1.86
N TYR A 87 -4.90 -15.07 2.61
CA TYR A 87 -3.52 -15.59 2.57
C TYR A 87 -3.39 -16.99 3.16
N PRO A 88 -4.05 -17.36 4.27
CA PRO A 88 -4.03 -18.75 4.72
C PRO A 88 -4.53 -19.75 3.68
N LYS A 89 -5.56 -19.39 2.91
CA LYS A 89 -6.07 -20.20 1.81
C LYS A 89 -5.05 -20.33 0.69
N MET A 90 -4.41 -19.24 0.29
CA MET A 90 -3.40 -19.23 -0.76
C MET A 90 -2.15 -20.04 -0.37
N ILE A 91 -1.71 -19.93 0.89
CA ILE A 91 -0.55 -20.67 1.40
C ILE A 91 -0.72 -22.18 1.28
N ARG A 92 -1.93 -22.68 1.43
CA ARG A 92 -2.22 -24.12 1.30
C ARG A 92 -2.16 -24.64 -0.12
N ASP A 93 -2.28 -23.76 -1.12
CA ASP A 93 -2.38 -24.13 -2.53
C ASP A 93 -1.08 -23.90 -3.33
N VAL A 94 0.00 -23.52 -2.68
CA VAL A 94 1.26 -23.16 -3.33
C VAL A 94 2.42 -24.02 -2.84
N ASP A 95 3.54 -24.00 -3.56
CA ASP A 95 4.78 -24.62 -3.13
C ASP A 95 5.37 -23.94 -1.89
N GLU A 96 6.36 -24.58 -1.27
CA GLU A 96 6.97 -24.12 -0.02
C GLU A 96 7.67 -22.77 -0.16
N GLU A 97 8.36 -22.55 -1.27
CA GLU A 97 9.07 -21.29 -1.54
C GLU A 97 8.07 -20.11 -1.66
N THR A 98 6.98 -20.32 -2.38
CA THR A 98 5.91 -19.32 -2.51
C THR A 98 5.18 -19.11 -1.20
N ALA A 99 4.93 -20.18 -0.43
CA ALA A 99 4.33 -20.09 0.90
C ALA A 99 5.16 -19.20 1.84
N ASP A 100 6.49 -19.30 1.79
CA ASP A 100 7.38 -18.47 2.59
C ASP A 100 7.26 -16.97 2.26
N VAL A 101 7.04 -16.63 1.01
CA VAL A 101 6.77 -15.24 0.60
C VAL A 101 5.47 -14.74 1.23
N PHE A 102 4.39 -15.51 1.15
CA PHE A 102 3.10 -15.13 1.75
C PHE A 102 3.17 -15.06 3.28
N LEU A 103 3.93 -15.93 3.93
CA LEU A 103 4.13 -15.87 5.38
C LEU A 103 4.81 -14.57 5.83
N ARG A 104 5.76 -14.06 5.04
CA ARG A 104 6.36 -12.75 5.29
C ARG A 104 5.36 -11.61 5.13
N VAL A 105 4.49 -11.67 4.12
CA VAL A 105 3.41 -10.70 3.93
C VAL A 105 2.45 -10.72 5.12
N VAL A 106 1.99 -11.89 5.54
CA VAL A 106 1.08 -12.04 6.70
C VAL A 106 1.73 -11.51 7.98
N THR A 107 3.01 -11.78 8.21
CA THR A 107 3.73 -11.27 9.37
C THR A 107 3.78 -9.74 9.39
N ALA A 108 4.07 -9.12 8.26
CA ALA A 108 4.05 -7.65 8.14
C ALA A 108 2.64 -7.09 8.36
N GLN A 109 1.61 -7.73 7.80
CA GLN A 109 0.23 -7.26 7.96
C GLN A 109 -0.31 -7.40 9.38
N LYS A 110 0.15 -8.35 10.17
CA LYS A 110 -0.20 -8.44 11.60
C LYS A 110 0.26 -7.19 12.36
N GLU A 111 1.43 -6.67 12.01
CA GLU A 111 1.93 -5.40 12.56
C GLU A 111 1.05 -4.23 12.09
N HIS A 112 0.68 -4.20 10.81
CA HIS A 112 -0.23 -3.18 10.27
C HIS A 112 -1.59 -3.20 10.98
N LEU A 113 -2.14 -4.37 11.27
CA LEU A 113 -3.39 -4.50 12.04
C LEU A 113 -3.29 -3.86 13.42
N ARG A 114 -2.22 -4.15 14.15
CA ARG A 114 -1.98 -3.54 15.47
C ARG A 114 -1.89 -2.02 15.37
N ASN A 115 -1.18 -1.52 14.38
CA ASN A 115 -1.07 -0.08 14.13
C ASN A 115 -2.41 0.56 13.79
N LEU A 116 -3.20 -0.07 12.93
CA LEU A 116 -4.53 0.42 12.55
C LEU A 116 -5.50 0.42 13.73
N GLU A 117 -5.49 -0.60 14.56
CA GLU A 117 -6.30 -0.67 15.78
C GLU A 117 -5.92 0.43 16.76
N SER A 118 -4.63 0.66 16.95
CA SER A 118 -4.10 1.75 17.78
C SER A 118 -4.51 3.13 17.23
N LEU A 119 -4.36 3.34 15.93
CA LEU A 119 -4.79 4.58 15.27
C LEU A 119 -6.28 4.84 15.44
N ARG A 120 -7.10 3.82 15.34
CA ARG A 120 -8.55 3.96 15.54
C ARG A 120 -8.88 4.37 16.98
N GLN A 121 -8.24 3.77 17.97
CA GLN A 121 -8.41 4.14 19.37
C GLN A 121 -7.95 5.57 19.64
N GLU A 122 -6.79 5.95 19.14
CA GLU A 122 -6.24 7.32 19.29
C GLU A 122 -7.15 8.34 18.62
N THR A 123 -7.62 8.07 17.41
CA THR A 123 -8.53 8.97 16.68
C THR A 123 -9.86 9.16 17.43
N ASN A 124 -10.40 8.11 18.04
CA ASN A 124 -11.66 8.17 18.80
C ASN A 124 -11.51 8.90 20.13
N SER A 125 -10.34 8.88 20.75
CA SER A 125 -10.11 9.48 22.07
C SER A 125 -9.42 10.85 22.00
N ALA A 126 -8.80 11.21 20.88
CA ALA A 126 -8.11 12.49 20.72
C ALA A 126 -9.10 13.63 20.48
N GLN A 127 -8.81 14.79 21.08
CA GLN A 127 -9.53 16.04 20.79
C GLN A 127 -8.84 16.82 19.65
N GLY A 128 -8.31 16.13 18.67
CA GLY A 128 -7.56 16.67 17.56
C GLY A 128 -6.83 15.58 16.82
N ASP A 129 -5.68 15.92 16.27
CA ASP A 129 -4.88 14.99 15.49
C ASP A 129 -4.20 13.93 16.37
N VAL A 130 -3.85 12.79 15.78
CA VAL A 130 -3.04 11.77 16.43
C VAL A 130 -1.58 12.20 16.52
N ALA A 131 -0.86 11.74 17.56
CA ALA A 131 0.56 12.00 17.69
C ALA A 131 1.35 11.15 16.68
N LEU A 132 2.43 11.72 16.14
CA LEU A 132 3.39 10.92 15.38
C LEU A 132 4.24 10.10 16.35
N PRO A 133 4.54 8.83 16.04
CA PRO A 133 5.52 8.07 16.81
C PRO A 133 6.88 8.77 16.70
N PRO A 134 7.75 8.66 17.74
CA PRO A 134 9.10 9.18 17.64
C PRO A 134 9.78 8.57 16.42
N GLU A 135 10.45 9.40 15.61
CA GLU A 135 11.25 8.90 14.51
C GLU A 135 12.27 7.92 15.05
N VAL A 136 12.16 6.66 14.61
CA VAL A 136 13.26 5.71 14.80
C VAL A 136 14.37 6.24 13.90
N ASP A 137 15.42 6.77 14.51
CA ASP A 137 16.64 7.16 13.80
C ASP A 137 17.17 5.94 13.07
N ARG A 138 16.78 5.81 11.80
CA ARG A 138 17.40 4.86 10.88
C ARG A 138 18.77 5.47 10.57
N GLY A 139 19.73 5.20 11.46
CA GLY A 139 21.08 5.72 11.47
C GLY A 139 21.50 6.32 10.15
N GLY A 140 21.56 7.64 10.10
CA GLY A 140 22.06 8.36 8.93
C GLY A 140 23.42 7.79 8.56
N ALA A 141 23.65 7.60 7.27
CA ALA A 141 24.98 7.24 6.79
C ALA A 141 26.00 8.21 7.41
N PRO A 142 27.15 7.72 7.91
CA PRO A 142 28.13 8.59 8.49
C PRO A 142 28.53 9.63 7.44
N SER A 143 28.42 10.89 7.80
CA SER A 143 28.91 12.00 6.98
C SER A 143 30.38 11.73 6.65
N ALA A 144 30.72 11.79 5.36
CA ALA A 144 32.11 11.68 4.92
C ALA A 144 32.94 12.76 5.60
N PRO A 145 34.16 12.44 6.06
CA PRO A 145 35.02 13.46 6.65
C PRO A 145 35.34 14.51 5.59
N GLU A 146 35.09 15.76 5.95
CA GLU A 146 35.57 16.90 5.17
C GLU A 146 37.09 16.88 5.19
N SER A 147 37.69 16.80 4.00
CA SER A 147 39.13 16.96 3.78
C SER A 147 39.45 18.37 3.34
#